data_28de1a81e1fadfc960a3715e9d517481
#
_entry.id   28de1a81e1fadfc960a3715e9d517481
#
_cell.length_a   1.000
_cell.length_b   1.000
_cell.length_c   1.000
_cell.angle_alpha   90.00
_cell.angle_beta   90.00
_cell.angle_gamma   90.00
#
_symmetry.space_group_name_H-M   'P 1'
#
loop_
_entity.id
_entity.type
_entity.pdbx_description
1 polymer ?
#
loop_
_entity_poly.entity_id
_entity_poly.type
_entity_poly.pdbx_seq_one_letter_code
_entity_poly.pdbx_strand_id
1 'polypeptide(L)'
;MRSTWDGNNEVRQTLETVNLAWREKRFGDMIPFLDENIVMKGPGLRELTRGRDAFVQSYSDFMSKSVVLDYRESNHAIDVSQTTAFASYDWSMQWEQGGKQESGSGQDLFVFERCDGGWVAVLRVMLF
;
A
#
# COMPACT_ATOMS: atom_id res chain seq x y z
N MET A 1 24.88 -12.88 13.59
CA MET A 1 24.25 -12.41 13.36
C MET A 1 23.87 -11.73 12.63
N ARG A 2 23.36 -11.62 12.65
CA ARG A 2 22.80 -10.98 12.04
C ARG A 2 22.55 -9.96 11.91
N SER A 3 22.52 -9.70 11.87
CA SER A 3 22.32 -8.77 11.75
C SER A 3 21.89 -7.84 11.50
N THR A 4 22.48 -7.59 11.84
CA THR A 4 22.01 -6.29 11.66
C THR A 4 21.16 -6.12 10.46
N TRP A 5 21.06 -7.08 9.72
CA TRP A 5 20.09 -7.09 8.66
C TRP A 5 18.71 -7.03 9.24
N ASP A 6 17.93 -6.08 8.78
CA ASP A 6 16.61 -5.86 9.30
C ASP A 6 15.60 -5.74 8.16
N GLY A 7 15.12 -6.90 7.74
CA GLY A 7 14.14 -6.97 6.66
C GLY A 7 12.84 -6.26 7.01
N ASN A 8 12.48 -6.26 8.30
CA ASN A 8 11.26 -5.55 8.74
C ASN A 8 11.36 -4.07 8.45
N ASN A 9 12.52 -3.48 8.72
CA ASN A 9 12.76 -2.06 8.47
C ASN A 9 12.71 -1.74 6.97
N GLU A 10 13.31 -2.59 6.15
CA GLU A 10 13.31 -2.40 4.71
C GLU A 10 11.89 -2.45 4.15
N VAL A 11 11.11 -3.43 4.58
CA VAL A 11 9.73 -3.59 4.13
C VAL A 11 8.89 -2.40 4.59
N ARG A 12 9.08 -1.97 5.83
CA ARG A 12 8.36 -0.82 6.36
C ARG A 12 8.67 0.45 5.56
N GLN A 13 9.93 0.67 5.22
CA GLN A 13 10.31 1.82 4.43
C GLN A 13 9.72 1.78 3.03
N THR A 14 9.67 0.59 2.42
CA THR A 14 9.05 0.43 1.12
C THR A 14 7.56 0.76 1.19
N LEU A 15 6.87 0.24 2.19
CA LEU A 15 5.46 0.52 2.41
C LEU A 15 5.21 2.02 2.61
N GLU A 16 6.03 2.67 3.45
CA GLU A 16 5.91 4.09 3.71
C GLU A 16 6.13 4.91 2.44
N THR A 17 7.10 4.51 1.64
CA THR A 17 7.39 5.20 0.37
C THR A 17 6.19 5.14 -0.57
N VAL A 18 5.59 3.97 -0.72
CA VAL A 18 4.42 3.79 -1.59
C VAL A 18 3.25 4.62 -1.08
N ASN A 19 2.97 4.55 0.22
CA ASN A 19 1.81 5.24 0.79
C ASN A 19 1.99 6.75 0.83
N LEU A 20 3.21 7.25 0.99
CA LEU A 20 3.46 8.68 0.91
C LEU A 20 3.34 9.17 -0.52
N ALA A 21 3.84 8.40 -1.48
CA ALA A 21 3.81 8.80 -2.88
C ALA A 21 2.38 9.03 -3.38
N TRP A 22 1.45 8.12 -3.09
CA TRP A 22 0.08 8.33 -3.56
C TRP A 22 -0.60 9.52 -2.88
N ARG A 23 -0.30 9.73 -1.59
CA ARG A 23 -0.89 10.86 -0.86
C ARG A 23 -0.38 12.21 -1.39
N GLU A 24 0.84 12.24 -1.90
CA GLU A 24 1.43 13.44 -2.48
C GLU A 24 1.21 13.52 -3.99
N LYS A 25 0.42 12.62 -4.54
CA LYS A 25 0.09 12.56 -5.97
C LYS A 25 1.32 12.33 -6.85
N ARG A 26 2.35 11.69 -6.30
CA ARG A 26 3.54 11.30 -7.05
C ARG A 26 3.39 9.85 -7.51
N PHE A 27 2.38 9.61 -8.35
CA PHE A 27 1.99 8.26 -8.71
C PHE A 27 3.09 7.49 -9.43
N GLY A 28 3.89 8.17 -10.25
CA GLY A 28 5.02 7.53 -10.91
C GLY A 28 6.07 7.01 -9.95
N ASP A 29 6.17 7.60 -8.76
CA ASP A 29 7.15 7.18 -7.75
C ASP A 29 6.74 5.87 -7.06
N MET A 30 5.50 5.43 -7.24
CA MET A 30 5.06 4.14 -6.72
C MET A 30 5.58 2.98 -7.58
N ILE A 31 5.76 3.22 -8.87
CA ILE A 31 5.97 2.16 -9.87
C ILE A 31 7.17 1.26 -9.56
N PRO A 32 8.34 1.78 -9.12
CA PRO A 32 9.48 0.91 -8.84
C PRO A 32 9.24 -0.11 -7.72
N PHE A 33 8.24 0.12 -6.89
CA PHE A 33 7.96 -0.72 -5.72
C PHE A 33 6.76 -1.65 -5.93
N LEU A 34 6.23 -1.70 -7.14
CA LEU A 34 5.05 -2.51 -7.47
C LEU A 34 5.42 -3.53 -8.55
N ASP A 35 5.03 -4.77 -8.31
CA ASP A 35 5.21 -5.82 -9.32
C ASP A 35 4.31 -5.55 -10.52
N GLU A 36 4.77 -5.91 -11.70
CA GLU A 36 4.01 -5.74 -12.94
C GLU A 36 2.63 -6.39 -12.87
N ASN A 37 2.52 -7.50 -12.14
CA ASN A 37 1.30 -8.28 -12.05
C ASN A 37 0.58 -8.11 -10.70
N ILE A 38 0.85 -7.04 -9.98
CA ILE A 38 0.25 -6.82 -8.66
C ILE A 38 -1.28 -6.87 -8.73
N VAL A 39 -1.88 -7.47 -7.70
CA VAL A 39 -3.34 -7.58 -7.60
C VAL A 39 -3.80 -6.83 -6.36
N MET A 40 -4.91 -6.11 -6.48
CA MET A 40 -5.59 -5.52 -5.35
C MET A 40 -6.90 -6.24 -5.14
N LYS A 41 -7.16 -6.64 -3.88
CA LYS A 41 -8.40 -7.32 -3.50
C LYS A 41 -9.08 -6.54 -2.40
N GLY A 42 -10.39 -6.60 -2.38
CA GLY A 42 -11.21 -6.00 -1.34
C GLY A 42 -11.72 -7.03 -0.36
N PRO A 43 -12.68 -6.63 0.50
CA PRO A 43 -13.27 -7.54 1.49
C PRO A 43 -13.81 -8.80 0.82
N GLY A 44 -13.57 -9.94 1.48
CA GLY A 44 -13.93 -11.23 0.91
C GLY A 44 -13.01 -11.71 -0.19
N LEU A 45 -11.84 -11.07 -0.32
CA LEU A 45 -10.83 -11.40 -1.32
C LEU A 45 -11.30 -11.18 -2.76
N ARG A 46 -12.29 -10.32 -2.95
CA ARG A 46 -12.79 -9.97 -4.27
C ARG A 46 -11.72 -9.17 -5.03
N GLU A 47 -11.42 -9.57 -6.25
CA GLU A 47 -10.42 -8.87 -7.06
C GLU A 47 -10.98 -7.50 -7.49
N LEU A 48 -10.20 -6.44 -7.23
CA LEU A 48 -10.56 -5.07 -7.61
C LEU A 48 -9.76 -4.59 -8.81
N THR A 49 -8.44 -4.82 -8.80
CA THR A 49 -7.58 -4.48 -9.94
C THR A 49 -6.56 -5.59 -10.14
N ARG A 50 -6.10 -5.71 -11.37
CA ARG A 50 -5.03 -6.63 -11.75
C ARG A 50 -4.06 -5.90 -12.66
N GLY A 51 -2.77 -5.98 -12.30
CA GLY A 51 -1.71 -5.31 -13.02
C GLY A 51 -1.34 -3.97 -12.41
N ARG A 52 -0.09 -3.58 -12.64
CA ARG A 52 0.50 -2.40 -12.03
C ARG A 52 -0.20 -1.11 -12.47
N ASP A 53 -0.48 -1.00 -13.78
CA ASP A 53 -1.10 0.22 -14.29
C ASP A 53 -2.48 0.44 -13.69
N ALA A 54 -3.29 -0.62 -13.61
CA ALA A 54 -4.62 -0.52 -13.00
C ALA A 54 -4.53 -0.21 -11.51
N PHE A 55 -3.53 -0.78 -10.84
CA PHE A 55 -3.30 -0.51 -9.42
C PHE A 55 -3.03 0.98 -9.19
N VAL A 56 -2.07 1.54 -9.93
CA VAL A 56 -1.71 2.95 -9.79
C VAL A 56 -2.88 3.84 -10.19
N GLN A 57 -3.60 3.47 -11.26
CA GLN A 57 -4.74 4.25 -11.74
C GLN A 57 -5.84 4.36 -10.68
N SER A 58 -6.04 3.32 -9.88
CA SER A 58 -7.06 3.38 -8.82
C SER A 58 -6.77 4.47 -7.80
N TYR A 59 -5.50 4.67 -7.44
CA TYR A 59 -5.12 5.76 -6.55
C TYR A 59 -5.27 7.11 -7.22
N SER A 60 -4.86 7.21 -8.46
CA SER A 60 -4.98 8.45 -9.22
C SER A 60 -6.45 8.86 -9.37
N ASP A 61 -7.32 7.91 -9.65
CA ASP A 61 -8.75 8.19 -9.77
C ASP A 61 -9.34 8.69 -8.45
N PHE A 62 -8.99 8.04 -7.33
CA PHE A 62 -9.47 8.50 -6.03
C PHE A 62 -8.98 9.92 -5.73
N MET A 63 -7.69 10.17 -5.96
CA MET A 63 -7.10 11.46 -5.62
C MET A 63 -7.56 12.58 -6.56
N SER A 64 -8.02 12.25 -7.76
CA SER A 64 -8.55 13.26 -8.68
C SER A 64 -9.93 13.78 -8.25
N LYS A 65 -10.64 13.02 -7.42
CA LYS A 65 -12.00 13.36 -6.97
C LYS A 65 -12.03 13.78 -5.51
N SER A 66 -10.92 13.67 -4.81
CA SER A 66 -10.89 13.78 -3.36
C SER A 66 -9.75 14.65 -2.88
N VAL A 67 -9.96 15.33 -1.77
CA VAL A 67 -8.90 16.01 -1.04
C VAL A 67 -8.77 15.30 0.30
N VAL A 68 -7.61 14.68 0.54
CA VAL A 68 -7.36 13.99 1.80
C VAL A 68 -7.06 15.04 2.87
N LEU A 69 -7.88 15.06 3.91
CA LEU A 69 -7.75 16.01 5.02
C LEU A 69 -6.91 15.45 6.15
N ASP A 70 -7.02 14.14 6.40
CA ASP A 70 -6.26 13.46 7.44
C ASP A 70 -6.11 12.00 7.04
N TYR A 71 -4.92 11.45 7.26
CA TYR A 71 -4.63 10.04 7.01
C TYR A 71 -3.69 9.54 8.10
N ARG A 72 -4.06 8.41 8.71
CA ARG A 72 -3.26 7.81 9.79
C ARG A 72 -3.14 6.33 9.60
N GLU A 73 -1.98 5.81 9.95
CA GLU A 73 -1.72 4.38 10.03
C GLU A 73 -1.29 4.03 11.44
N SER A 74 -1.66 2.83 11.88
CA SER A 74 -1.29 2.34 13.21
C SER A 74 -1.24 0.83 13.19
N ASN A 75 -0.69 0.26 14.28
CA ASN A 75 -0.67 -1.19 14.50
C ASN A 75 0.00 -1.94 13.35
N HIS A 76 1.14 -1.44 12.91
CA HIS A 76 1.91 -2.12 11.85
C HIS A 76 2.44 -3.45 12.36
N ALA A 77 2.21 -4.50 11.57
CA ALA A 77 2.74 -5.84 11.83
C ALA A 77 3.42 -6.32 10.56
N ILE A 78 4.71 -6.61 10.67
CA ILE A 78 5.52 -7.01 9.52
C ILE A 78 6.21 -8.32 9.84
N ASP A 79 6.03 -9.31 8.97
CA ASP A 79 6.68 -10.61 9.06
C ASP A 79 7.48 -10.85 7.79
N VAL A 80 8.75 -11.14 7.93
CA VAL A 80 9.63 -11.40 6.80
C VAL A 80 10.10 -12.84 6.88
N SER A 81 9.96 -13.56 5.77
CA SER A 81 10.40 -14.95 5.64
C SER A 81 11.14 -15.08 4.32
N GLN A 82 12.48 -15.16 4.39
CA GLN A 82 13.34 -15.30 3.21
C GLN A 82 13.06 -14.23 2.15
N THR A 83 12.34 -14.56 1.09
CA THR A 83 12.09 -13.66 -0.02
C THR A 83 10.68 -13.08 -0.03
N THR A 84 9.88 -13.37 0.98
CA THR A 84 8.49 -12.92 1.06
C THR A 84 8.25 -12.17 2.36
N ALA A 85 7.47 -11.13 2.31
CA ALA A 85 7.09 -10.37 3.51
C ALA A 85 5.61 -10.04 3.49
N PHE A 86 5.03 -10.02 4.69
CA PHE A 86 3.65 -9.60 4.91
C PHE A 86 3.67 -8.36 5.79
N ALA A 87 2.92 -7.34 5.39
CA ALA A 87 2.82 -6.11 6.18
C ALA A 87 1.37 -5.71 6.28
N SER A 88 0.86 -5.64 7.50
CA SER A 88 -0.51 -5.19 7.74
C SER A 88 -0.51 -3.96 8.63
N TYR A 89 -1.54 -3.16 8.51
CA TYR A 89 -1.73 -1.98 9.36
C TYR A 89 -3.19 -1.59 9.34
N ASP A 90 -3.57 -0.87 10.40
CA ASP A 90 -4.87 -0.22 10.47
C ASP A 90 -4.74 1.18 9.90
N TRP A 91 -5.74 1.64 9.16
CA TRP A 91 -5.75 3.00 8.64
C TRP A 91 -7.05 3.69 8.97
N SER A 92 -6.98 5.01 9.08
CA SER A 92 -8.16 5.87 9.16
C SER A 92 -7.91 7.09 8.29
N MET A 93 -8.96 7.60 7.69
CA MET A 93 -8.83 8.71 6.76
C MET A 93 -10.08 9.58 6.78
N GLN A 94 -9.86 10.87 6.63
CA GLN A 94 -10.91 11.84 6.37
C GLN A 94 -10.59 12.53 5.06
N TRP A 95 -11.59 12.66 4.20
CA TRP A 95 -11.39 13.32 2.91
C TRP A 95 -12.65 14.07 2.53
N GLU A 96 -12.49 14.92 1.51
CA GLU A 96 -13.58 15.70 0.96
C GLU A 96 -13.80 15.28 -0.48
N GLN A 97 -15.04 15.07 -0.86
CA GLN A 97 -15.39 14.62 -2.20
C GLN A 97 -16.74 15.22 -2.57
N GLY A 98 -16.77 15.97 -3.70
CA GLY A 98 -18.01 16.58 -4.15
C GLY A 98 -18.60 17.57 -3.15
N GLY A 99 -17.75 18.24 -2.37
CA GLY A 99 -18.20 19.20 -1.38
C GLY A 99 -18.66 18.60 -0.06
N LYS A 100 -18.53 17.27 0.08
CA LYS A 100 -18.91 16.57 1.31
C LYS A 100 -17.67 16.01 1.98
N GLN A 101 -17.66 16.08 3.31
CA GLN A 101 -16.63 15.45 4.11
C GLN A 101 -17.01 13.99 4.36
N GLU A 102 -16.07 13.11 4.06
CA GLU A 102 -16.23 11.67 4.23
C GLU A 102 -15.18 11.15 5.21
N SER A 103 -15.44 9.99 5.79
CA SER A 103 -14.47 9.32 6.64
C SER A 103 -14.55 7.82 6.43
N GLY A 104 -13.43 7.16 6.66
CA GLY A 104 -13.37 5.71 6.58
C GLY A 104 -12.21 5.16 7.38
N SER A 105 -12.26 3.88 7.64
CA SER A 105 -11.17 3.17 8.32
C SER A 105 -11.19 1.72 7.86
N GLY A 106 -10.07 1.04 8.05
CA GLY A 106 -9.97 -0.35 7.67
C GLY A 106 -8.64 -0.93 8.03
N GLN A 107 -8.38 -2.11 7.50
CA GLN A 107 -7.11 -2.80 7.67
C GLN A 107 -6.63 -3.28 6.31
N ASP A 108 -5.37 -2.98 6.00
CA ASP A 108 -4.74 -3.40 4.76
C ASP A 108 -3.66 -4.43 5.03
N LEU A 109 -3.48 -5.33 4.09
CA LEU A 109 -2.38 -6.27 4.07
C LEU A 109 -1.66 -6.14 2.73
N PHE A 110 -0.35 -5.93 2.79
CA PHE A 110 0.51 -5.99 1.61
C PHE A 110 1.38 -7.23 1.68
N VAL A 111 1.57 -7.87 0.54
CA VAL A 111 2.54 -8.95 0.38
C VAL A 111 3.64 -8.45 -0.55
N PHE A 112 4.88 -8.59 -0.11
CA PHE A 112 6.06 -8.16 -0.85
C PHE A 112 6.92 -9.36 -1.21
N GLU A 113 7.59 -9.26 -2.35
CA GLU A 113 8.62 -10.21 -2.77
C GLU A 113 9.93 -9.47 -2.92
N ARG A 114 11.02 -10.15 -2.57
CA ARG A 114 12.35 -9.56 -2.70
C ARG A 114 12.85 -9.71 -4.13
N CYS A 115 13.28 -8.60 -4.72
CA CYS A 115 13.79 -8.55 -6.09
C CYS A 115 15.00 -7.62 -6.15
N ASP A 116 16.13 -8.13 -6.66
CA ASP A 116 17.30 -7.29 -6.98
C ASP A 116 17.67 -6.30 -5.88
N GLY A 117 17.71 -6.78 -4.63
CA GLY A 117 18.12 -5.97 -3.51
C GLY A 117 17.04 -5.09 -2.92
N GLY A 118 15.83 -5.16 -3.42
CA GLY A 118 14.71 -4.41 -2.90
C GLY A 118 13.47 -5.26 -2.73
N TRP A 119 12.40 -4.62 -2.33
CA TRP A 119 11.10 -5.28 -2.15
C TRP A 119 10.10 -4.67 -3.11
N VAL A 120 9.27 -5.52 -3.71
CA VAL A 120 8.16 -5.08 -4.55
C VAL A 120 6.87 -5.67 -4.04
N ALA A 121 5.80 -4.89 -4.05
CA ALA A 121 4.48 -5.36 -3.63
C ALA A 121 3.87 -6.20 -4.74
N VAL A 122 3.39 -7.39 -4.40
CA VAL A 122 2.75 -8.30 -5.36
C VAL A 122 1.27 -8.43 -5.09
N LEU A 123 0.81 -8.02 -3.91
CA LEU A 123 -0.59 -8.15 -3.53
C LEU A 123 -0.93 -7.09 -2.48
N ARG A 124 -2.09 -6.47 -2.62
CA ARG A 124 -2.70 -5.67 -1.56
C ARG A 124 -4.09 -6.20 -1.31
N VAL A 125 -4.43 -6.43 -0.04
CA VAL A 125 -5.77 -6.84 0.37
C VAL A 125 -6.32 -5.81 1.34
N MET A 126 -7.46 -5.24 0.99
CA MET A 126 -8.22 -4.43 1.94
C MET A 126 -9.15 -5.38 2.68
N LEU A 127 -8.81 -5.65 3.95
CA LEU A 127 -9.50 -6.68 4.72
C LEU A 127 -10.89 -6.23 5.16
N PHE A 128 -11.04 -4.96 5.45
CA PHE A 128 -12.33 -4.33 5.75
C PHE A 128 -12.23 -2.82 5.68
#